data_2fb684c61fb819eef33df9f14d6ad487
#
_entry.id   2fb684c61fb819eef33df9f14d6ad487
#
_cell.length_a   1.000
_cell.length_b   1.000
_cell.length_c   1.000
_cell.angle_alpha   90.00
_cell.angle_beta   90.00
_cell.angle_gamma   90.00
#
_symmetry.space_group_name_H-M   'P 1'
#
loop_
_entity.id
_entity.type
_entity.pdbx_description
1 polymer ?
#
loop_
_entity_poly.entity_id
_entity_poly.type
_entity_poly.pdbx_seq_one_letter_code
_entity_poly.pdbx_strand_id
1 'polypeptide(L)'
;VADLLAVAIRNARLFEEKTRALAEQERLVQQADINVREIQRLNQQLTRIGWSQFLEHRPDTAGVTLRDGVVRAEAEWSQPLIAAARTAQPVVKRAGGSPGPVAVPVTLRGEVIGAIEVEPGSLMPPADVVAVLEAVAQRLALSLDNARLFEEANLATAQEQRINAIATQYQSVNSVDDLLRVTLTELSETLGARRGAIRLGSVGSTNGDTA
;
A
#
# COMPACT_ATOMS: atom_id res chain seq x y z
N VAL A 1 9.36 -36.09 61.51
CA VAL A 1 9.59 -36.74 60.19
C VAL A 1 8.44 -36.46 59.22
N ALA A 2 7.18 -36.56 59.69
CA ALA A 2 5.99 -36.32 58.84
C ALA A 2 5.93 -34.88 58.27
N ASP A 3 6.27 -33.88 59.09
CA ASP A 3 6.24 -32.45 58.65
C ASP A 3 7.31 -32.14 57.62
N LEU A 4 8.50 -32.71 57.73
CA LEU A 4 9.57 -32.56 56.74
C LEU A 4 9.20 -33.15 55.35
N LEU A 5 8.49 -34.31 55.37
CA LEU A 5 8.04 -34.92 54.14
C LEU A 5 6.93 -34.10 53.46
N ALA A 6 6.01 -33.54 54.26
CA ALA A 6 4.97 -32.64 53.73
C ALA A 6 5.52 -31.36 53.10
N VAL A 7 6.55 -30.78 53.72
CA VAL A 7 7.26 -29.60 53.17
C VAL A 7 7.97 -29.96 51.86
N ALA A 8 8.68 -31.10 51.83
CA ALA A 8 9.38 -31.54 50.63
C ALA A 8 8.42 -31.80 49.43
N ILE A 9 7.28 -32.46 49.69
CA ILE A 9 6.26 -32.67 48.65
C ILE A 9 5.66 -31.35 48.15
N ARG A 10 5.40 -30.41 49.07
CA ARG A 10 4.88 -29.08 48.69
C ARG A 10 5.90 -28.30 47.83
N ASN A 11 7.15 -28.32 48.20
CA ASN A 11 8.23 -27.64 47.45
C ASN A 11 8.41 -28.28 46.05
N ALA A 12 8.35 -29.60 45.95
CA ALA A 12 8.41 -30.31 44.68
C ALA A 12 7.26 -29.89 43.74
N ARG A 13 6.02 -29.85 44.28
CA ARG A 13 4.84 -29.40 43.51
C ARG A 13 4.98 -27.95 43.04
N LEU A 14 5.37 -27.04 43.94
CA LEU A 14 5.61 -25.64 43.57
C LEU A 14 6.70 -25.48 42.51
N PHE A 15 7.73 -26.31 42.59
CA PHE A 15 8.81 -26.29 41.58
C PHE A 15 8.28 -26.80 40.23
N GLU A 16 7.51 -27.87 40.19
CA GLU A 16 6.88 -28.38 38.96
C GLU A 16 5.90 -27.36 38.38
N GLU A 17 5.05 -26.74 39.17
CA GLU A 17 4.12 -25.71 38.73
C GLU A 17 4.86 -24.51 38.16
N LYS A 18 5.92 -24.04 38.81
CA LYS A 18 6.75 -22.94 38.33
C LYS A 18 7.45 -23.29 37.02
N THR A 19 7.97 -24.49 36.90
CA THR A 19 8.65 -24.93 35.68
C THR A 19 7.68 -25.01 34.49
N ARG A 20 6.46 -25.56 34.75
CA ARG A 20 5.39 -25.60 33.72
C ARG A 20 4.97 -24.17 33.31
N ALA A 21 4.78 -23.28 34.28
CA ALA A 21 4.40 -21.90 33.99
C ALA A 21 5.48 -21.16 33.17
N LEU A 22 6.77 -21.37 33.49
CA LEU A 22 7.86 -20.81 32.70
C LEU A 22 7.90 -21.36 31.28
N ALA A 23 7.76 -22.67 31.10
CA ALA A 23 7.71 -23.29 29.77
C ALA A 23 6.53 -22.79 28.92
N GLU A 24 5.36 -22.62 29.55
CA GLU A 24 4.20 -22.06 28.85
C GLU A 24 4.40 -20.58 28.50
N GLN A 25 5.01 -19.79 29.40
CA GLN A 25 5.36 -18.41 29.12
C GLN A 25 6.34 -18.30 27.94
N GLU A 26 7.40 -19.12 27.93
CA GLU A 26 8.35 -19.17 26.80
C GLU A 26 7.65 -19.52 25.48
N ARG A 27 6.75 -20.51 25.51
CA ARG A 27 5.96 -20.90 24.34
C ARG A 27 5.10 -19.76 23.82
N LEU A 28 4.43 -19.03 24.71
CA LEU A 28 3.59 -17.89 24.33
C LEU A 28 4.42 -16.73 23.74
N VAL A 29 5.60 -16.45 24.30
CA VAL A 29 6.51 -15.44 23.76
C VAL A 29 6.99 -15.82 22.36
N GLN A 30 7.41 -17.08 22.16
CA GLN A 30 7.81 -17.56 20.83
C GLN A 30 6.66 -17.47 19.82
N GLN A 31 5.45 -17.82 20.21
CA GLN A 31 4.28 -17.71 19.35
C GLN A 31 3.97 -16.26 19.00
N ALA A 32 4.08 -15.34 19.98
CA ALA A 32 3.91 -13.91 19.75
C ALA A 32 4.95 -13.36 18.76
N ASP A 33 6.21 -13.75 18.90
CA ASP A 33 7.28 -13.35 17.97
C ASP A 33 7.02 -13.82 16.52
N ILE A 34 6.57 -15.05 16.36
CA ILE A 34 6.20 -15.59 15.03
C ILE A 34 5.06 -14.76 14.44
N ASN A 35 4.01 -14.51 15.23
CA ASN A 35 2.85 -13.73 14.77
C ASN A 35 3.24 -12.29 14.38
N VAL A 36 4.09 -11.65 15.17
CA VAL A 36 4.58 -10.28 14.87
C VAL A 36 5.36 -10.24 13.55
N ARG A 37 6.26 -11.22 13.33
CA ARG A 37 7.02 -11.31 12.07
C ARG A 37 6.10 -11.54 10.88
N GLU A 38 5.09 -12.39 11.01
CA GLU A 38 4.14 -12.66 9.93
C GLU A 38 3.30 -11.41 9.62
N ILE A 39 2.82 -10.68 10.64
CA ILE A 39 2.11 -9.42 10.46
C ILE A 39 3.01 -8.39 9.74
N GLN A 40 4.27 -8.28 10.13
CA GLN A 40 5.23 -7.38 9.49
C GLN A 40 5.43 -7.75 8.02
N ARG A 41 5.61 -9.04 7.72
CA ARG A 41 5.76 -9.54 6.35
C ARG A 41 4.54 -9.23 5.48
N LEU A 42 3.34 -9.50 6.01
CA LEU A 42 2.09 -9.19 5.31
C LEU A 42 1.90 -7.69 5.08
N ASN A 43 2.22 -6.86 6.08
CA ASN A 43 2.16 -5.40 5.94
C ASN A 43 3.12 -4.88 4.86
N GLN A 44 4.34 -5.42 4.78
CA GLN A 44 5.29 -5.08 3.71
C GLN A 44 4.75 -5.47 2.34
N GLN A 45 4.22 -6.68 2.21
CA GLN A 45 3.65 -7.17 0.96
C GLN A 45 2.45 -6.31 0.50
N LEU A 46 1.53 -5.98 1.41
CA LEU A 46 0.39 -5.11 1.12
C LEU A 46 0.84 -3.70 0.73
N THR A 47 1.85 -3.16 1.41
CA THR A 47 2.42 -1.85 1.07
C THR A 47 3.01 -1.87 -0.34
N ARG A 48 3.80 -2.90 -0.68
CA ARG A 48 4.38 -3.06 -2.02
C ARG A 48 3.31 -3.12 -3.11
N ILE A 49 2.30 -3.97 -2.94
CA ILE A 49 1.22 -4.15 -3.93
C ILE A 49 0.45 -2.83 -4.10
N GLY A 50 0.02 -2.21 -3.00
CA GLY A 50 -0.74 -0.97 -3.05
C GLY A 50 0.02 0.17 -3.73
N TRP A 51 1.33 0.30 -3.45
CA TRP A 51 2.16 1.32 -4.10
C TRP A 51 2.42 1.03 -5.57
N SER A 52 2.67 -0.24 -5.96
CA SER A 52 2.82 -0.61 -7.37
C SER A 52 1.56 -0.26 -8.17
N GLN A 53 0.40 -0.64 -7.68
CA GLN A 53 -0.87 -0.33 -8.33
C GLN A 53 -1.14 1.18 -8.42
N PHE A 54 -0.84 1.93 -7.37
CA PHE A 54 -1.00 3.38 -7.36
C PHE A 54 -0.11 4.07 -8.40
N LEU A 55 1.15 3.66 -8.52
CA LEU A 55 2.11 4.22 -9.48
C LEU A 55 1.81 3.82 -10.94
N GLU A 56 1.30 2.61 -11.18
CA GLU A 56 0.88 2.17 -12.51
C GLU A 56 -0.22 3.06 -13.12
N HIS A 57 -1.09 3.62 -12.28
CA HIS A 57 -2.16 4.53 -12.72
C HIS A 57 -1.72 5.99 -12.83
N ARG A 58 -0.45 6.32 -12.50
CA ARG A 58 0.10 7.68 -12.49
C ARG A 58 1.53 7.75 -13.01
N PRO A 59 1.77 7.44 -14.29
CA PRO A 59 3.11 7.45 -14.86
C PRO A 59 3.78 8.84 -14.82
N ASP A 60 2.98 9.92 -14.86
CA ASP A 60 3.49 11.30 -14.95
C ASP A 60 3.89 11.91 -13.59
N THR A 61 3.65 11.23 -12.46
CA THR A 61 3.87 11.79 -11.12
C THR A 61 4.98 11.05 -10.35
N ALA A 62 5.75 10.22 -11.02
CA ALA A 62 6.72 9.32 -10.38
C ALA A 62 7.93 10.03 -9.76
N GLY A 63 8.13 11.33 -9.98
CA GLY A 63 9.24 12.05 -9.39
C GLY A 63 9.27 13.55 -9.70
N VAL A 64 10.03 14.29 -8.90
CA VAL A 64 10.28 15.72 -9.09
C VAL A 64 11.76 16.03 -8.95
N THR A 65 12.27 16.91 -9.75
CA THR A 65 13.66 17.40 -9.71
C THR A 65 13.67 18.92 -9.51
N LEU A 66 14.52 19.39 -8.61
CA LEU A 66 14.83 20.81 -8.43
C LEU A 66 16.20 21.11 -9.03
N ARG A 67 16.27 21.96 -10.05
CA ARG A 67 17.53 22.50 -10.60
C ARG A 67 17.42 24.01 -10.74
N ASP A 68 18.43 24.74 -10.27
CA ASP A 68 18.51 26.19 -10.38
C ASP A 68 17.24 26.92 -9.89
N GLY A 69 16.62 26.43 -8.83
CA GLY A 69 15.39 26.97 -8.27
C GLY A 69 14.10 26.62 -9.04
N VAL A 70 14.20 25.83 -10.12
CA VAL A 70 13.05 25.39 -10.92
C VAL A 70 12.68 23.93 -10.60
N VAL A 71 11.43 23.72 -10.19
CA VAL A 71 10.87 22.38 -9.96
C VAL A 71 10.30 21.84 -11.28
N ARG A 72 10.69 20.64 -11.67
CA ARG A 72 10.17 19.90 -12.82
C ARG A 72 9.57 18.57 -12.38
N ALA A 73 8.46 18.17 -13.00
CA ALA A 73 7.78 16.90 -12.73
C ALA A 73 8.44 15.72 -13.46
N GLU A 74 9.76 15.71 -13.55
CA GLU A 74 10.57 14.63 -14.13
C GLU A 74 11.74 14.36 -13.20
N ALA A 75 11.92 13.13 -12.79
CA ALA A 75 13.09 12.68 -12.07
C ALA A 75 13.60 11.38 -12.69
N GLU A 76 14.80 11.44 -13.27
CA GLU A 76 15.53 10.25 -13.69
C GLU A 76 16.13 9.55 -12.46
N TRP A 77 16.14 8.22 -12.50
CA TRP A 77 16.81 7.43 -11.50
C TRP A 77 18.34 7.55 -11.64
N SER A 78 18.95 8.39 -10.81
CA SER A 78 20.41 8.50 -10.71
C SER A 78 21.00 7.25 -10.06
N GLN A 79 22.31 7.01 -10.25
CA GLN A 79 22.99 5.88 -9.61
C GLN A 79 22.89 5.88 -8.06
N PRO A 80 23.00 7.03 -7.34
CA PRO A 80 22.78 7.08 -5.91
C PRO A 80 21.34 6.74 -5.51
N LEU A 81 20.32 7.24 -6.23
CA LEU A 81 18.91 6.91 -5.98
C LEU A 81 18.66 5.41 -6.13
N ILE A 82 19.15 4.81 -7.23
CA ILE A 82 19.04 3.35 -7.45
C ILE A 82 19.73 2.56 -6.33
N ALA A 83 20.92 2.98 -5.93
CA ALA A 83 21.66 2.30 -4.87
C ALA A 83 20.94 2.38 -3.54
N ALA A 84 20.47 3.57 -3.14
CA ALA A 84 19.71 3.76 -1.90
C ALA A 84 18.40 2.95 -1.90
N ALA A 85 17.66 2.95 -3.01
CA ALA A 85 16.44 2.18 -3.14
C ALA A 85 16.66 0.67 -3.06
N ARG A 86 17.74 0.15 -3.65
CA ARG A 86 18.06 -1.28 -3.65
C ARG A 86 18.60 -1.80 -2.32
N THR A 87 19.45 -1.00 -1.66
CA THR A 87 20.07 -1.42 -0.39
C THR A 87 19.21 -1.11 0.83
N ALA A 88 18.17 -0.30 0.66
CA ALA A 88 17.38 0.30 1.76
C ALA A 88 18.28 1.03 2.78
N GLN A 89 19.40 1.62 2.32
CA GLN A 89 20.42 2.27 3.14
C GLN A 89 20.78 3.62 2.53
N PRO A 90 21.17 4.62 3.34
CA PRO A 90 21.73 5.86 2.83
C PRO A 90 23.00 5.63 2.01
N VAL A 91 23.12 6.37 0.92
CA VAL A 91 24.28 6.33 0.02
C VAL A 91 24.91 7.72 -0.06
N VAL A 92 26.18 7.82 0.29
CA VAL A 92 26.96 9.05 0.20
C VAL A 92 28.04 8.86 -0.84
N LYS A 93 28.00 9.61 -1.94
CA LYS A 93 29.10 9.65 -2.91
C LYS A 93 30.07 10.78 -2.57
N ARG A 94 31.37 10.51 -2.77
CA ARG A 94 32.42 11.53 -2.69
C ARG A 94 32.92 11.83 -4.11
N ALA A 95 32.91 13.09 -4.48
CA ALA A 95 33.42 13.54 -5.78
C ALA A 95 34.63 14.45 -5.55
N GLY A 96 35.86 13.94 -5.85
CA GLY A 96 37.08 14.76 -5.90
C GLY A 96 37.43 15.54 -4.64
N GLY A 97 37.08 15.03 -3.43
CA GLY A 97 37.35 15.72 -2.14
C GLY A 97 36.23 16.63 -1.66
N SER A 98 35.21 16.87 -2.46
CA SER A 98 33.98 17.58 -2.06
C SER A 98 32.86 16.60 -1.70
N PRO A 99 31.91 16.99 -0.80
CA PRO A 99 30.73 16.19 -0.58
C PRO A 99 29.94 16.07 -1.88
N GLY A 100 29.78 14.83 -2.36
CA GLY A 100 28.96 14.53 -3.53
C GLY A 100 27.48 14.28 -3.12
N PRO A 101 26.65 13.78 -4.06
CA PRO A 101 25.25 13.57 -3.79
C PRO A 101 25.02 12.55 -2.67
N VAL A 102 24.06 12.86 -1.82
CA VAL A 102 23.57 12.00 -0.73
C VAL A 102 22.18 11.54 -1.11
N ALA A 103 21.98 10.23 -1.15
CA ALA A 103 20.67 9.62 -1.39
C ALA A 103 20.21 8.79 -0.20
N VAL A 104 18.93 8.91 0.16
CA VAL A 104 18.30 8.12 1.21
C VAL A 104 17.04 7.44 0.69
N PRO A 105 16.74 6.20 1.13
CA PRO A 105 15.50 5.53 0.76
C PRO A 105 14.30 6.16 1.48
N VAL A 106 13.17 6.22 0.80
CA VAL A 106 11.87 6.52 1.40
C VAL A 106 11.21 5.19 1.74
N THR A 107 11.11 4.89 3.04
CA THR A 107 10.62 3.61 3.52
C THR A 107 9.30 3.74 4.25
N LEU A 108 8.35 2.85 3.95
CA LEU A 108 7.06 2.74 4.61
C LEU A 108 6.85 1.31 5.10
N ARG A 109 6.65 1.12 6.39
CA ARG A 109 6.46 -0.21 7.01
C ARG A 109 7.55 -1.23 6.63
N GLY A 110 8.79 -0.77 6.42
CA GLY A 110 9.92 -1.61 6.02
C GLY A 110 10.03 -1.90 4.52
N GLU A 111 9.13 -1.37 3.69
CA GLU A 111 9.20 -1.43 2.22
C GLU A 111 9.71 -0.11 1.66
N VAL A 112 10.61 -0.17 0.67
CA VAL A 112 11.11 1.01 -0.02
C VAL A 112 10.11 1.42 -1.10
N ILE A 113 9.51 2.61 -0.93
CA ILE A 113 8.54 3.18 -1.87
C ILE A 113 9.13 4.23 -2.80
N GLY A 114 10.37 4.66 -2.54
CA GLY A 114 11.09 5.66 -3.33
C GLY A 114 12.45 6.00 -2.73
N ALA A 115 13.09 7.05 -3.23
CA ALA A 115 14.34 7.59 -2.70
C ALA A 115 14.41 9.10 -2.91
N ILE A 116 15.18 9.79 -2.06
CA ILE A 116 15.47 11.22 -2.15
C ILE A 116 16.97 11.40 -2.35
N GLU A 117 17.37 12.24 -3.27
CA GLU A 117 18.77 12.64 -3.50
C GLU A 117 18.91 14.14 -3.36
N VAL A 118 19.98 14.56 -2.71
CA VAL A 118 20.35 15.97 -2.58
C VAL A 118 21.86 16.13 -2.77
N GLU A 119 22.26 17.15 -3.50
CA GLU A 119 23.65 17.61 -3.55
C GLU A 119 23.85 18.67 -2.46
N PRO A 120 24.51 18.33 -1.34
CA PRO A 120 24.69 19.28 -0.26
C PRO A 120 25.72 20.36 -0.66
N GLY A 121 25.44 21.61 -0.33
CA GLY A 121 26.45 22.64 -0.37
C GLY A 121 27.58 22.37 0.67
N SER A 122 28.71 23.06 0.53
CA SER A 122 29.91 22.86 1.34
C SER A 122 29.79 23.17 2.85
N LEU A 123 28.62 23.57 3.32
CA LEU A 123 28.41 24.10 4.69
C LEU A 123 28.00 23.05 5.73
N MET A 124 27.58 21.84 5.32
CA MET A 124 27.05 20.84 6.24
C MET A 124 27.80 19.51 6.11
N PRO A 125 28.21 18.88 7.23
CA PRO A 125 28.82 17.56 7.23
C PRO A 125 27.88 16.52 6.61
N PRO A 126 28.39 15.55 5.83
CA PRO A 126 27.54 14.52 5.18
C PRO A 126 26.67 13.71 6.13
N ALA A 127 27.13 13.46 7.36
CA ALA A 127 26.37 12.74 8.37
C ALA A 127 25.12 13.52 8.82
N ASP A 128 25.23 14.83 8.97
CA ASP A 128 24.11 15.70 9.36
C ASP A 128 23.09 15.80 8.20
N VAL A 129 23.57 15.84 6.94
CA VAL A 129 22.72 15.80 5.76
C VAL A 129 21.93 14.50 5.69
N VAL A 130 22.57 13.34 5.94
CA VAL A 130 21.90 12.04 6.00
C VAL A 130 20.81 12.04 7.05
N ALA A 131 21.10 12.50 8.28
CA ALA A 131 20.12 12.52 9.37
C ALA A 131 18.89 13.39 9.04
N VAL A 132 19.11 14.56 8.45
CA VAL A 132 18.00 15.43 8.00
C VAL A 132 17.20 14.78 6.90
N LEU A 133 17.86 14.20 5.90
CA LEU A 133 17.17 13.54 4.79
C LEU A 133 16.38 12.31 5.24
N GLU A 134 16.90 11.50 6.17
CA GLU A 134 16.17 10.37 6.76
C GLU A 134 14.91 10.83 7.47
N ALA A 135 14.98 11.90 8.28
CA ALA A 135 13.83 12.46 8.95
C ALA A 135 12.77 12.99 7.95
N VAL A 136 13.22 13.65 6.88
CA VAL A 136 12.34 14.12 5.79
C VAL A 136 11.73 12.94 5.04
N ALA A 137 12.53 11.93 4.69
CA ALA A 137 12.07 10.73 3.99
C ALA A 137 11.00 9.96 4.78
N GLN A 138 11.19 9.83 6.09
CA GLN A 138 10.21 9.19 6.98
C GLN A 138 8.89 9.97 7.02
N ARG A 139 8.95 11.29 7.14
CA ARG A 139 7.75 12.15 7.15
C ARG A 139 7.06 12.15 5.79
N LEU A 140 7.82 12.18 4.71
CA LEU A 140 7.31 12.10 3.34
C LEU A 140 6.59 10.77 3.10
N ALA A 141 7.18 9.64 3.52
CA ALA A 141 6.56 8.33 3.39
C ALA A 141 5.16 8.27 4.01
N LEU A 142 5.00 8.81 5.23
CA LEU A 142 3.70 8.86 5.90
C LEU A 142 2.72 9.80 5.19
N SER A 143 3.19 10.96 4.73
CA SER A 143 2.36 11.93 4.01
C SER A 143 1.87 11.38 2.67
N LEU A 144 2.74 10.67 1.95
CA LEU A 144 2.41 10.02 0.70
C LEU A 144 1.38 8.88 0.91
N ASP A 145 1.56 8.04 1.95
CA ASP A 145 0.61 6.97 2.26
C ASP A 145 -0.77 7.54 2.61
N ASN A 146 -0.83 8.61 3.40
CA ASN A 146 -2.07 9.29 3.71
C ASN A 146 -2.75 9.86 2.46
N ALA A 147 -1.99 10.51 1.58
CA ALA A 147 -2.51 11.05 0.32
C ALA A 147 -3.06 9.94 -0.58
N ARG A 148 -2.31 8.83 -0.74
CA ARG A 148 -2.75 7.67 -1.50
C ARG A 148 -4.06 7.09 -0.97
N LEU A 149 -4.13 6.83 0.35
CA LEU A 149 -5.33 6.28 0.99
C LEU A 149 -6.54 7.21 0.85
N PHE A 150 -6.32 8.53 0.95
CA PHE A 150 -7.37 9.52 0.75
C PHE A 150 -7.91 9.50 -0.69
N GLU A 151 -7.03 9.41 -1.67
CA GLU A 151 -7.44 9.30 -3.07
C GLU A 151 -8.19 8.01 -3.36
N GLU A 152 -7.70 6.87 -2.85
CA GLU A 152 -8.40 5.59 -2.97
C GLU A 152 -9.80 5.63 -2.35
N ALA A 153 -9.93 6.23 -1.16
CA ALA A 153 -11.23 6.41 -0.50
C ALA A 153 -12.18 7.30 -1.32
N ASN A 154 -11.68 8.40 -1.89
CA ASN A 154 -12.49 9.28 -2.73
C ASN A 154 -12.96 8.59 -4.00
N LEU A 155 -12.08 7.81 -4.66
CA LEU A 155 -12.46 7.04 -5.85
C LEU A 155 -13.52 5.98 -5.52
N ALA A 156 -13.38 5.25 -4.40
CA ALA A 156 -14.37 4.28 -3.95
C ALA A 156 -15.72 4.94 -3.69
N THR A 157 -15.74 6.10 -2.99
CA THR A 157 -16.96 6.86 -2.70
C THR A 157 -17.63 7.35 -4.00
N ALA A 158 -16.85 7.86 -4.95
CA ALA A 158 -17.38 8.31 -6.23
C ALA A 158 -18.00 7.16 -7.05
N GLN A 159 -17.37 5.97 -6.99
CA GLN A 159 -17.91 4.78 -7.65
C GLN A 159 -19.21 4.32 -6.98
N GLU A 160 -19.28 4.31 -5.66
CA GLU A 160 -20.49 3.96 -4.91
C GLU A 160 -21.65 4.94 -5.19
N GLN A 161 -21.36 6.23 -5.26
CA GLN A 161 -22.34 7.24 -5.63
C GLN A 161 -22.89 7.04 -7.05
N ARG A 162 -22.04 6.66 -8.03
CA ARG A 162 -22.48 6.33 -9.39
C ARG A 162 -23.41 5.13 -9.40
N ILE A 163 -23.05 4.06 -8.68
CA ILE A 163 -23.89 2.84 -8.57
C ILE A 163 -25.23 3.19 -7.95
N ASN A 164 -25.26 3.98 -6.88
CA ASN A 164 -26.50 4.41 -6.20
C ASN A 164 -27.37 5.31 -7.08
N ALA A 165 -26.78 6.22 -7.87
CA ALA A 165 -27.51 7.03 -8.84
C ALA A 165 -28.21 6.17 -9.89
N ILE A 166 -27.50 5.19 -10.45
CA ILE A 166 -28.05 4.22 -11.40
C ILE A 166 -29.21 3.42 -10.75
N ALA A 167 -28.99 2.89 -9.53
CA ALA A 167 -30.01 2.13 -8.81
C ALA A 167 -31.28 2.96 -8.52
N THR A 168 -31.14 4.24 -8.18
CA THR A 168 -32.24 5.15 -7.93
C THR A 168 -33.03 5.45 -9.23
N GLN A 169 -32.33 5.58 -10.35
CA GLN A 169 -32.94 5.79 -11.66
C GLN A 169 -33.78 4.57 -12.09
N TYR A 170 -33.31 3.34 -11.82
CA TYR A 170 -34.10 2.13 -12.06
C TYR A 170 -35.36 2.02 -11.18
N GLN A 171 -35.31 2.54 -9.95
CA GLN A 171 -36.48 2.52 -9.05
C GLN A 171 -37.57 3.51 -9.44
N SER A 172 -37.25 4.55 -10.22
CA SER A 172 -38.23 5.55 -10.72
C SER A 172 -38.98 5.13 -11.98
N VAL A 173 -38.59 4.00 -12.58
CA VAL A 173 -39.15 3.52 -13.85
C VAL A 173 -40.34 2.59 -13.58
N ASN A 174 -41.52 3.00 -14.01
CA ASN A 174 -42.78 2.27 -13.79
C ASN A 174 -43.15 1.27 -14.89
N SER A 175 -42.35 1.10 -15.94
CA SER A 175 -42.60 0.16 -17.02
C SER A 175 -41.32 -0.60 -17.43
N VAL A 176 -41.50 -1.83 -17.90
CA VAL A 176 -40.40 -2.67 -18.41
C VAL A 176 -39.70 -2.02 -19.60
N ASP A 177 -40.49 -1.38 -20.50
CA ASP A 177 -39.95 -0.74 -21.70
C ASP A 177 -39.07 0.48 -21.35
N ASP A 178 -39.46 1.29 -20.37
CA ASP A 178 -38.67 2.43 -19.90
C ASP A 178 -37.40 1.94 -19.20
N LEU A 179 -37.50 0.86 -18.41
CA LEU A 179 -36.33 0.23 -17.78
C LEU A 179 -35.29 -0.20 -18.81
N LEU A 180 -35.73 -0.88 -19.86
CA LEU A 180 -34.84 -1.34 -20.95
C LEU A 180 -34.17 -0.18 -21.69
N ARG A 181 -34.92 0.92 -21.92
CA ARG A 181 -34.39 2.12 -22.57
C ARG A 181 -33.34 2.80 -21.71
N VAL A 182 -33.63 3.04 -20.42
CA VAL A 182 -32.70 3.65 -19.48
C VAL A 182 -31.43 2.81 -19.37
N THR A 183 -31.57 1.49 -19.18
CA THR A 183 -30.44 0.57 -19.10
C THR A 183 -29.57 0.62 -20.36
N LEU A 184 -30.17 0.60 -21.54
CA LEU A 184 -29.43 0.61 -22.81
C LEU A 184 -28.70 1.95 -23.01
N THR A 185 -29.35 3.07 -22.67
CA THR A 185 -28.75 4.40 -22.80
C THR A 185 -27.53 4.54 -21.87
N GLU A 186 -27.67 4.19 -20.58
CA GLU A 186 -26.57 4.27 -19.61
C GLU A 186 -25.40 3.36 -19.93
N LEU A 187 -25.67 2.12 -20.37
CA LEU A 187 -24.63 1.21 -20.83
C LEU A 187 -23.88 1.79 -22.04
N SER A 188 -24.63 2.39 -22.98
CA SER A 188 -24.03 3.00 -24.18
C SER A 188 -23.15 4.20 -23.82
N GLU A 189 -23.56 5.05 -22.89
CA GLU A 189 -22.80 6.20 -22.42
C GLU A 189 -21.58 5.78 -21.60
N THR A 190 -21.75 4.85 -20.65
CA THR A 190 -20.68 4.38 -19.76
C THR A 190 -19.57 3.65 -20.53
N LEU A 191 -19.94 2.85 -21.53
CA LEU A 191 -19.01 2.04 -22.33
C LEU A 191 -18.54 2.73 -23.61
N GLY A 192 -19.08 3.93 -23.93
CA GLY A 192 -18.84 4.61 -25.20
C GLY A 192 -19.32 3.80 -26.42
N ALA A 193 -20.32 2.95 -26.23
CA ALA A 193 -20.79 2.03 -27.26
C ALA A 193 -21.63 2.74 -28.33
N ARG A 194 -21.30 2.55 -29.59
CA ARG A 194 -22.07 3.10 -30.72
C ARG A 194 -23.30 2.30 -31.05
N ARG A 195 -23.44 1.10 -30.52
CA ARG A 195 -24.56 0.18 -30.80
C ARG A 195 -24.76 -0.76 -29.62
N GLY A 196 -25.99 -0.88 -29.15
CA GLY A 196 -26.38 -1.80 -28.08
C GLY A 196 -27.78 -2.35 -28.36
N ALA A 197 -28.11 -3.51 -27.81
CA ALA A 197 -29.44 -4.07 -27.86
C ALA A 197 -29.71 -4.92 -26.62
N ILE A 198 -30.90 -4.79 -26.04
CA ILE A 198 -31.40 -5.66 -24.97
C ILE A 198 -32.66 -6.33 -25.48
N ARG A 199 -32.74 -7.65 -25.36
CA ARG A 199 -33.92 -8.43 -25.72
C ARG A 199 -34.30 -9.36 -24.57
N LEU A 200 -35.56 -9.31 -24.16
CA LEU A 200 -36.12 -10.23 -23.18
C LEU A 200 -36.87 -11.34 -23.91
N GLY A 201 -36.75 -12.56 -23.46
CA GLY A 201 -37.44 -13.74 -24.01
C GLY A 201 -36.53 -14.96 -24.09
N SER A 202 -37.11 -16.15 -24.18
CA SER A 202 -36.37 -17.37 -24.47
C SER A 202 -35.92 -17.37 -25.94
N VAL A 203 -34.68 -17.80 -26.21
CA VAL A 203 -34.22 -18.10 -27.55
C VAL A 203 -34.96 -19.37 -28.01
N GLY A 204 -36.20 -19.21 -28.40
CA GLY A 204 -37.05 -20.27 -28.89
C GLY A 204 -37.15 -20.21 -30.40
N SER A 205 -36.67 -21.26 -31.05
CA SER A 205 -36.94 -21.78 -32.37
C SER A 205 -37.42 -20.73 -33.42
N THR A 206 -36.52 -20.30 -34.25
CA THR A 206 -36.80 -19.91 -35.61
C THR A 206 -37.38 -21.15 -36.32
N ASN A 207 -38.69 -21.33 -36.26
CA ASN A 207 -39.36 -22.16 -37.24
C ASN A 207 -39.23 -21.43 -38.58
N GLY A 208 -38.39 -21.97 -39.41
CA GLY A 208 -38.48 -21.72 -40.84
C GLY A 208 -39.86 -22.20 -41.35
N ASP A 209 -40.56 -21.31 -41.92
CA ASP A 209 -41.62 -21.69 -42.83
C ASP A 209 -41.41 -20.92 -44.12
N THR A 210 -40.88 -21.66 -45.09
CA THR A 210 -40.90 -21.38 -46.52
C THR A 210 -42.19 -21.92 -47.09
N ALA A 211 -42.96 -21.11 -47.68
CA ALA A 211 -43.81 -21.45 -48.80
C ALA A 211 -43.99 -20.24 -49.71
#